data_4fddb09963a630a70ee77a982105807f
#
_entry.id   4fddb09963a630a70ee77a982105807f
#
_cell.length_a   1.000
_cell.length_b   1.000
_cell.length_c   1.000
_cell.angle_alpha   90.00
_cell.angle_beta   90.00
_cell.angle_gamma   90.00
#
_symmetry.space_group_name_H-M   'P 1'
#
loop_
_entity.id
_entity.type
_entity.pdbx_description
1 polymer ?
#
loop_
_entity_poly.entity_id
_entity_poly.type
_entity_poly.pdbx_seq_one_letter_code
_entity_poly.pdbx_strand_id
1 'polypeptide(L)'
;AVLPTHGTCESAVIMEINSGYYGEIDLTDVKFAQIAKWPGPIHEGNGEMQLIVDEQASEHQTESLMAITTGKDTAEMATMFYIFSAMCPTKHKTLRSKIHSVLDMERRTAKVTIDGVLDLIGKPIPNIVTGEPHRIRFDVPNGFEFRRGEAASGTTRTFGGNIDLPNNTDT
;
A
#
# COMPACT_ATOMS: atom_id res chain seq x y z
N ALA A 1 -11.42 3.20 -21.24
CA ALA A 1 -10.60 3.03 -20.02
C ALA A 1 -9.35 3.90 -20.13
N VAL A 2 -8.95 4.55 -19.05
CA VAL A 2 -7.70 5.31 -19.02
C VAL A 2 -6.58 4.31 -18.76
N LEU A 3 -5.58 4.26 -19.63
CA LEU A 3 -4.41 3.41 -19.44
C LEU A 3 -3.47 4.03 -18.40
N PRO A 4 -2.72 3.21 -17.64
CA PRO A 4 -1.66 3.70 -16.77
C PRO A 4 -0.62 4.49 -17.56
N THR A 5 -0.07 5.55 -16.95
CA THR A 5 0.91 6.45 -17.62
C THR A 5 2.10 5.71 -18.23
N HIS A 6 2.59 4.67 -17.57
CA HIS A 6 3.73 3.85 -18.00
C HIS A 6 3.32 2.51 -18.63
N GLY A 7 2.02 2.31 -18.93
CA GLY A 7 1.50 1.04 -19.44
C GLY A 7 1.35 -0.06 -18.37
N THR A 8 1.96 0.09 -17.22
CA THR A 8 1.88 -0.82 -16.05
C THR A 8 1.29 -0.12 -14.86
N CYS A 9 0.67 -0.86 -13.95
CA CYS A 9 0.17 -0.34 -12.69
C CYS A 9 1.03 -0.87 -11.53
N GLU A 10 1.39 0.00 -10.60
CA GLU A 10 2.23 -0.32 -9.45
C GLU A 10 1.60 0.23 -8.17
N SER A 11 1.74 -0.50 -7.08
CA SER A 11 1.20 -0.10 -5.78
C SER A 11 2.12 -0.51 -4.64
N ALA A 12 2.34 0.41 -3.71
CA ALA A 12 2.91 0.15 -2.40
C ALA A 12 1.99 0.76 -1.35
N VAL A 13 1.35 -0.09 -0.56
CA VAL A 13 0.45 0.30 0.53
C VAL A 13 1.10 -0.11 1.84
N ILE A 14 1.39 0.86 2.69
CA ILE A 14 1.96 0.62 4.01
C ILE A 14 0.94 1.06 5.05
N MET A 15 0.70 0.21 6.01
CA MET A 15 -0.28 0.44 7.07
C MET A 15 0.31 0.19 8.46
N GLU A 16 -0.13 1.00 9.40
CA GLU A 16 0.04 0.82 10.84
C GLU A 16 -1.36 0.72 11.45
N ILE A 17 -1.63 -0.37 12.14
CA ILE A 17 -2.95 -0.64 12.74
C ILE A 17 -2.99 0.00 14.12
N ASN A 18 -3.64 1.15 14.26
CA ASN A 18 -3.78 1.83 15.55
C ASN A 18 -4.59 1.01 16.56
N SER A 19 -5.61 0.29 16.08
CA SER A 19 -6.36 -0.68 16.85
C SER A 19 -7.15 -1.59 15.90
N GLY A 20 -7.23 -2.87 16.21
CA GLY A 20 -7.97 -3.82 15.40
C GLY A 20 -7.74 -5.26 15.81
N TYR A 21 -8.55 -6.14 15.27
CA TYR A 21 -8.44 -7.58 15.52
C TYR A 21 -8.92 -8.38 14.31
N TYR A 22 -8.48 -9.63 14.23
CA TYR A 22 -9.00 -10.63 13.30
C TYR A 22 -9.35 -11.89 14.08
N GLY A 23 -10.64 -12.23 14.15
CA GLY A 23 -11.12 -13.24 15.10
C GLY A 23 -10.79 -12.83 16.54
N GLU A 24 -9.99 -13.63 17.23
CA GLU A 24 -9.50 -13.35 18.58
C GLU A 24 -8.09 -12.77 18.63
N ILE A 25 -7.45 -12.58 17.48
CA ILE A 25 -6.08 -12.10 17.39
C ILE A 25 -6.07 -10.57 17.36
N ASP A 26 -5.48 -9.97 18.39
CA ASP A 26 -5.24 -8.52 18.44
C ASP A 26 -4.15 -8.14 17.44
N LEU A 27 -4.45 -7.14 16.59
CA LEU A 27 -3.55 -6.59 15.58
C LEU A 27 -3.12 -5.16 15.91
N THR A 28 -3.43 -4.66 17.09
CA THR A 28 -3.06 -3.31 17.51
C THR A 28 -1.54 -3.12 17.41
N ASP A 29 -1.12 -1.95 16.88
CA ASP A 29 0.27 -1.54 16.64
C ASP A 29 1.05 -2.40 15.63
N VAL A 30 0.40 -3.37 14.97
CA VAL A 30 1.07 -4.16 13.92
C VAL A 30 1.21 -3.33 12.66
N LYS A 31 2.41 -3.38 12.07
CA LYS A 31 2.74 -2.74 10.79
C LYS A 31 2.88 -3.77 9.70
N PHE A 32 2.40 -3.43 8.52
CA PHE A 32 2.58 -4.26 7.33
C PHE A 32 2.60 -3.42 6.05
N ALA A 33 3.10 -4.00 4.99
CA ALA A 33 3.05 -3.44 3.66
C ALA A 33 2.53 -4.49 2.67
N GLN A 34 1.82 -4.04 1.66
CA GLN A 34 1.46 -4.81 0.50
C GLN A 34 1.99 -4.12 -0.75
N ILE A 35 2.88 -4.78 -1.46
CA ILE A 35 3.34 -4.34 -2.77
C ILE A 35 2.65 -5.17 -3.84
N ALA A 36 2.28 -4.51 -4.93
CA ALA A 36 1.65 -5.18 -6.07
C ALA A 36 2.03 -4.49 -7.37
N LYS A 37 2.04 -5.29 -8.45
CA LYS A 37 2.36 -4.83 -9.80
C LYS A 37 1.49 -5.55 -10.82
N TRP A 38 1.02 -4.82 -11.80
CA TRP A 38 0.22 -5.35 -12.91
C TRP A 38 0.85 -4.95 -14.25
N PRO A 39 0.88 -5.86 -15.24
CA PRO A 39 1.44 -5.56 -16.55
C PRO A 39 0.61 -4.57 -17.38
N GLY A 40 -0.58 -4.22 -16.90
CA GLY A 40 -1.53 -3.30 -17.50
C GLY A 40 -2.42 -2.65 -16.43
N PRO A 41 -3.63 -2.21 -16.81
CA PRO A 41 -4.64 -1.76 -15.85
C PRO A 41 -5.01 -2.86 -14.85
N ILE A 42 -5.27 -2.50 -13.59
CA ILE A 42 -5.55 -3.47 -12.52
C ILE A 42 -6.69 -4.44 -12.89
N HIS A 43 -7.74 -3.93 -13.52
CA HIS A 43 -8.94 -4.73 -13.87
C HIS A 43 -8.69 -5.80 -14.96
N GLU A 44 -7.56 -5.76 -15.65
CA GLU A 44 -7.14 -6.79 -16.61
C GLU A 44 -6.45 -7.97 -15.90
N GLY A 45 -6.16 -7.84 -14.62
CA GLY A 45 -5.53 -8.90 -13.81
C GLY A 45 -4.09 -9.16 -14.19
N ASN A 46 -3.66 -10.42 -14.06
CA ASN A 46 -2.29 -10.89 -14.31
C ASN A 46 -1.22 -10.23 -13.44
N GLY A 47 -1.63 -9.65 -12.30
CA GLY A 47 -0.72 -9.01 -11.36
C GLY A 47 0.02 -10.00 -10.47
N GLU A 48 0.96 -9.45 -9.75
CA GLU A 48 1.71 -10.10 -8.68
C GLU A 48 1.66 -9.26 -7.41
N MET A 49 1.64 -9.90 -6.27
CA MET A 49 1.61 -9.22 -4.97
C MET A 49 2.50 -9.89 -3.94
N GLN A 50 2.98 -9.10 -3.00
CA GLN A 50 3.76 -9.57 -1.86
C GLN A 50 3.34 -8.84 -0.59
N LEU A 51 3.06 -9.61 0.47
CA LEU A 51 2.85 -9.09 1.81
C LEU A 51 4.20 -9.04 2.54
N ILE A 52 4.42 -7.93 3.24
CA ILE A 52 5.57 -7.74 4.13
C ILE A 52 5.00 -7.38 5.50
N VAL A 53 5.41 -8.09 6.52
CA VAL A 53 4.94 -7.91 7.90
C VAL A 53 6.11 -7.50 8.78
N ASP A 54 5.88 -6.58 9.71
CA ASP A 54 6.90 -6.18 10.67
C ASP A 54 7.44 -7.39 11.42
N GLU A 55 8.75 -7.45 11.64
CA GLU A 55 9.42 -8.57 12.30
C GLU A 55 8.94 -8.82 13.73
N GLN A 56 8.37 -7.79 14.39
CA GLN A 56 7.84 -7.89 15.74
C GLN A 56 6.46 -8.57 15.80
N ALA A 57 5.75 -8.68 14.68
CA ALA A 57 4.48 -9.38 14.64
C ALA A 57 4.64 -10.87 14.95
N SER A 58 3.72 -11.46 15.69
CA SER A 58 3.67 -12.88 15.94
C SER A 58 3.29 -13.69 14.68
N GLU A 59 3.44 -15.01 14.73
CA GLU A 59 2.99 -15.88 13.62
C GLU A 59 1.48 -15.77 13.42
N HIS A 60 0.68 -15.77 14.48
CA HIS A 60 -0.78 -15.63 14.40
C HIS A 60 -1.21 -14.28 13.83
N GLN A 61 -0.50 -13.19 14.16
CA GLN A 61 -0.75 -11.89 13.56
C GLN A 61 -0.38 -11.89 12.07
N THR A 62 0.72 -12.53 11.70
CA THR A 62 1.13 -12.69 10.30
C THR A 62 0.10 -13.49 9.50
N GLU A 63 -0.40 -14.61 10.02
CA GLU A 63 -1.45 -15.42 9.40
C GLU A 63 -2.76 -14.63 9.25
N SER A 64 -3.12 -13.84 10.27
CA SER A 64 -4.29 -12.95 10.23
C SER A 64 -4.16 -11.89 9.13
N LEU A 65 -3.00 -11.27 9.00
CA LEU A 65 -2.74 -10.31 7.92
C LEU A 65 -2.73 -10.97 6.54
N MET A 66 -2.24 -12.18 6.41
CA MET A 66 -2.35 -12.94 5.16
C MET A 66 -3.83 -13.21 4.81
N ALA A 67 -4.66 -13.55 5.79
CA ALA A 67 -6.10 -13.73 5.57
C ALA A 67 -6.78 -12.42 5.13
N ILE A 68 -6.50 -11.31 5.80
CA ILE A 68 -7.04 -9.99 5.46
C ILE A 68 -6.61 -9.56 4.06
N THR A 69 -5.31 -9.61 3.77
CA THR A 69 -4.75 -9.11 2.51
C THR A 69 -5.05 -10.00 1.30
N THR A 70 -5.51 -11.23 1.54
CA THR A 70 -6.01 -12.11 0.48
C THR A 70 -7.53 -12.07 0.34
N GLY A 71 -8.23 -11.28 1.17
CA GLY A 71 -9.68 -11.15 1.13
C GLY A 71 -10.44 -12.34 1.70
N LYS A 72 -9.76 -13.22 2.48
CA LYS A 72 -10.44 -14.32 3.19
C LYS A 72 -11.47 -13.76 4.16
N ASP A 73 -12.62 -14.38 4.24
CA ASP A 73 -13.76 -13.98 5.09
C ASP A 73 -14.30 -12.56 4.78
N THR A 74 -13.98 -12.03 3.59
CA THR A 74 -14.45 -10.73 3.09
C THR A 74 -15.46 -10.95 1.98
N ALA A 75 -16.55 -10.17 1.97
CA ALA A 75 -17.50 -10.20 0.86
C ALA A 75 -16.81 -9.80 -0.45
N GLU A 76 -17.27 -10.39 -1.54
CA GLU A 76 -16.70 -10.14 -2.87
C GLU A 76 -16.67 -8.65 -3.18
N MET A 77 -15.52 -8.16 -3.65
CA MET A 77 -15.27 -6.76 -4.03
C MET A 77 -15.46 -5.73 -2.91
N ALA A 78 -15.54 -6.15 -1.65
CA ALA A 78 -15.85 -5.24 -0.54
C ALA A 78 -14.65 -4.42 -0.04
N THR A 79 -13.42 -4.84 -0.33
CA THR A 79 -12.20 -4.15 0.09
C THR A 79 -11.16 -4.09 -1.02
N MET A 80 -10.25 -3.12 -0.95
CA MET A 80 -9.13 -3.07 -1.90
C MET A 80 -8.23 -4.31 -1.80
N PHE A 81 -8.09 -4.90 -0.61
CA PHE A 81 -7.33 -6.14 -0.43
C PHE A 81 -7.93 -7.30 -1.22
N TYR A 82 -9.26 -7.44 -1.17
CA TYR A 82 -9.96 -8.43 -1.98
C TYR A 82 -9.69 -8.21 -3.47
N ILE A 83 -9.86 -6.98 -3.96
CA ILE A 83 -9.68 -6.62 -5.37
C ILE A 83 -8.24 -6.90 -5.80
N PHE A 84 -7.25 -6.44 -5.04
CA PHE A 84 -5.84 -6.68 -5.37
C PHE A 84 -5.51 -8.16 -5.38
N SER A 85 -5.98 -8.91 -4.38
CA SER A 85 -5.79 -10.34 -4.33
C SER A 85 -6.43 -11.08 -5.51
N ALA A 86 -7.64 -10.69 -5.91
CA ALA A 86 -8.34 -11.27 -7.06
C ALA A 86 -7.62 -10.97 -8.39
N MET A 87 -7.04 -9.76 -8.51
CA MET A 87 -6.32 -9.32 -9.71
C MET A 87 -4.84 -9.74 -9.74
N CYS A 88 -4.33 -10.34 -8.68
CA CYS A 88 -2.95 -10.86 -8.57
C CYS A 88 -2.94 -12.38 -8.42
N PRO A 89 -2.96 -13.16 -9.50
CA PRO A 89 -2.85 -14.62 -9.44
C PRO A 89 -1.51 -15.06 -8.82
N THR A 90 -0.44 -14.30 -9.00
CA THR A 90 0.86 -14.57 -8.41
C THR A 90 0.96 -13.92 -7.02
N LYS A 91 1.05 -14.75 -5.99
CA LYS A 91 1.25 -14.32 -4.60
C LYS A 91 2.60 -14.80 -4.13
N HIS A 92 3.53 -13.86 -3.95
CA HIS A 92 4.86 -14.18 -3.45
C HIS A 92 4.83 -14.52 -1.96
N LYS A 93 5.85 -15.25 -1.52
CA LYS A 93 6.00 -15.58 -0.10
C LYS A 93 6.03 -14.31 0.74
N THR A 94 5.26 -14.32 1.83
CA THR A 94 5.29 -13.24 2.83
C THR A 94 6.70 -13.06 3.37
N LEU A 95 7.15 -11.80 3.39
CA LEU A 95 8.41 -11.41 4.01
C LEU A 95 8.16 -10.91 5.44
N ARG A 96 9.16 -11.08 6.28
CA ARG A 96 9.23 -10.44 7.60
C ARG A 96 10.45 -9.54 7.61
N SER A 97 10.24 -8.27 7.87
CA SER A 97 11.29 -7.28 7.90
C SER A 97 10.89 -6.13 8.83
N LYS A 98 11.86 -5.42 9.36
CA LYS A 98 11.60 -4.27 10.21
C LYS A 98 11.01 -3.13 9.41
N ILE A 99 9.88 -2.59 9.89
CA ILE A 99 9.15 -1.48 9.26
C ILE A 99 9.29 -0.24 10.14
N HIS A 100 10.00 0.76 9.64
CA HIS A 100 10.10 2.07 10.25
C HIS A 100 9.17 3.04 9.55
N SER A 101 8.24 3.65 10.29
CA SER A 101 7.31 4.65 9.77
C SER A 101 7.38 5.92 10.59
N VAL A 102 7.42 7.06 9.88
CA VAL A 102 7.27 8.39 10.47
C VAL A 102 6.18 9.10 9.68
N LEU A 103 5.06 9.35 10.34
CA LEU A 103 3.89 9.99 9.75
C LEU A 103 3.63 11.32 10.45
N ASP A 104 3.54 12.41 9.69
CA ASP A 104 3.13 13.72 10.18
C ASP A 104 1.84 14.14 9.48
N MET A 105 0.73 14.00 10.21
CA MET A 105 -0.61 14.29 9.68
C MET A 105 -0.85 15.78 9.44
N GLU A 106 -0.20 16.65 10.22
CA GLU A 106 -0.33 18.10 10.04
C GLU A 106 0.44 18.58 8.81
N ARG A 107 1.68 18.14 8.67
CA ARG A 107 2.52 18.42 7.51
C ARG A 107 2.20 17.56 6.30
N ARG A 108 1.41 16.51 6.51
CA ARG A 108 1.00 15.54 5.46
C ARG A 108 2.21 14.89 4.80
N THR A 109 3.18 14.53 5.62
CA THR A 109 4.38 13.83 5.17
C THR A 109 4.43 12.42 5.72
N ALA A 110 4.99 11.52 4.93
CA ALA A 110 5.25 10.14 5.31
C ALA A 110 6.66 9.76 4.92
N LYS A 111 7.34 9.04 5.79
CA LYS A 111 8.60 8.37 5.47
C LYS A 111 8.53 6.96 6.03
N VAL A 112 8.71 5.98 5.17
CA VAL A 112 8.73 4.58 5.56
C VAL A 112 9.97 3.92 4.99
N THR A 113 10.65 3.14 5.81
CA THR A 113 11.75 2.27 5.41
C THR A 113 11.41 0.84 5.83
N ILE A 114 11.48 -0.09 4.90
CA ILE A 114 11.41 -1.52 5.17
C ILE A 114 12.78 -2.11 4.87
N ASP A 115 13.46 -2.57 5.91
CA ASP A 115 14.86 -2.98 5.84
C ASP A 115 15.10 -4.02 4.74
N GLY A 116 16.00 -3.70 3.81
CA GLY A 116 16.34 -4.55 2.68
C GLY A 116 15.26 -4.73 1.62
N VAL A 117 14.15 -3.98 1.71
CA VAL A 117 13.02 -4.11 0.77
C VAL A 117 12.72 -2.81 0.04
N LEU A 118 12.33 -1.75 0.74
CA LEU A 118 11.99 -0.48 0.10
C LEU A 118 12.13 0.74 1.03
N ASP A 119 12.28 1.90 0.40
CA ASP A 119 12.04 3.21 0.99
C ASP A 119 10.87 3.89 0.30
N LEU A 120 10.01 4.54 1.09
CA LEU A 120 8.89 5.33 0.60
C LEU A 120 8.89 6.71 1.26
N ILE A 121 8.70 7.74 0.45
CA ILE A 121 8.53 9.12 0.91
C ILE A 121 7.25 9.67 0.29
N GLY A 122 6.36 10.20 1.13
CA GLY A 122 5.19 10.94 0.73
C GLY A 122 5.27 12.39 1.22
N LYS A 123 4.88 13.34 0.38
CA LYS A 123 4.86 14.77 0.71
C LYS A 123 3.75 15.48 -0.04
N PRO A 124 3.25 16.64 0.43
CA PRO A 124 2.31 17.46 -0.32
C PRO A 124 2.90 17.87 -1.67
N ILE A 125 2.04 17.97 -2.68
CA ILE A 125 2.43 18.54 -3.98
C ILE A 125 2.77 20.03 -3.75
N PRO A 126 3.95 20.51 -4.14
CA PRO A 126 4.28 21.92 -3.98
C PRO A 126 3.55 22.79 -5.01
N ASN A 127 3.15 23.98 -4.61
CA ASN A 127 2.75 25.01 -5.56
C ASN A 127 3.98 25.42 -6.39
N ILE A 128 3.87 25.35 -7.69
CA ILE A 128 5.00 25.58 -8.60
C ILE A 128 5.54 27.03 -8.54
N VAL A 129 4.73 27.99 -8.12
CA VAL A 129 5.10 29.40 -8.07
C VAL A 129 5.65 29.78 -6.70
N THR A 130 4.99 29.34 -5.62
CA THR A 130 5.35 29.77 -4.26
C THR A 130 6.21 28.75 -3.50
N GLY A 131 6.23 27.49 -3.94
CA GLY A 131 6.86 26.40 -3.23
C GLY A 131 6.06 25.88 -2.02
N GLU A 132 5.00 26.57 -1.64
CA GLU A 132 4.15 26.19 -0.51
C GLU A 132 3.35 24.92 -0.80
N PRO A 133 3.00 24.12 0.24
CA PRO A 133 2.20 22.93 0.08
C PRO A 133 0.85 23.20 -0.59
N HIS A 134 0.61 22.57 -1.73
CA HIS A 134 -0.68 22.63 -2.42
C HIS A 134 -1.62 21.56 -1.86
N ARG A 135 -2.89 21.92 -1.66
CA ARG A 135 -3.90 20.99 -1.18
C ARG A 135 -4.90 20.67 -2.29
N ILE A 136 -4.70 19.51 -2.92
CA ILE A 136 -5.56 19.00 -3.98
C ILE A 136 -6.43 17.88 -3.41
N ARG A 137 -7.74 18.09 -3.36
CA ARG A 137 -8.71 17.11 -2.87
C ARG A 137 -9.56 16.59 -4.01
N PHE A 138 -9.94 15.32 -3.90
CA PHE A 138 -10.90 14.68 -4.78
C PHE A 138 -11.99 14.00 -3.97
N ASP A 139 -13.22 14.06 -4.47
CA ASP A 139 -14.36 13.39 -3.89
C ASP A 139 -14.70 12.13 -4.70
N VAL A 140 -14.94 11.04 -3.98
CA VAL A 140 -15.39 9.76 -4.51
C VAL A 140 -16.68 9.36 -3.80
N PRO A 141 -17.83 9.94 -4.18
CA PRO A 141 -19.09 9.81 -3.44
C PRO A 141 -19.53 8.36 -3.19
N ASN A 142 -19.19 7.46 -4.12
CA ASN A 142 -19.49 6.03 -4.05
C ASN A 142 -18.25 5.19 -3.73
N GLY A 143 -17.18 5.80 -3.22
CA GLY A 143 -15.97 5.08 -2.82
C GLY A 143 -16.26 4.13 -1.66
N PHE A 144 -15.81 2.89 -1.78
CA PHE A 144 -16.03 1.86 -0.76
C PHE A 144 -14.99 1.92 0.38
N GLU A 145 -13.75 2.34 0.09
CA GLU A 145 -12.70 2.50 1.10
C GLU A 145 -12.70 3.90 1.71
N PHE A 146 -12.86 4.92 0.87
CA PHE A 146 -12.93 6.31 1.31
C PHE A 146 -13.79 7.14 0.35
N ARG A 147 -14.40 8.20 0.89
CA ARG A 147 -15.23 9.12 0.11
C ARG A 147 -14.51 10.40 -0.29
N ARG A 148 -13.42 10.71 0.39
CA ARG A 148 -12.61 11.89 0.11
C ARG A 148 -11.14 11.56 0.28
N GLY A 149 -10.34 11.94 -0.68
CA GLY A 149 -8.89 11.81 -0.66
C GLY A 149 -8.18 13.13 -0.89
N GLU A 150 -6.91 13.15 -0.61
CA GLU A 150 -6.01 14.26 -0.93
C GLU A 150 -4.83 13.71 -1.73
N ALA A 151 -4.56 14.32 -2.88
CA ALA A 151 -3.42 13.94 -3.70
C ALA A 151 -2.11 14.44 -3.07
N ALA A 152 -1.11 13.60 -3.12
CA ALA A 152 0.23 13.89 -2.66
C ALA A 152 1.26 13.45 -3.71
N SER A 153 2.46 13.97 -3.61
CA SER A 153 3.62 13.47 -4.33
C SER A 153 4.29 12.38 -3.51
N GLY A 154 4.80 11.36 -4.15
CA GLY A 154 5.48 10.27 -3.46
C GLY A 154 6.55 9.62 -4.31
N THR A 155 7.53 9.03 -3.65
CA THR A 155 8.60 8.26 -4.27
C THR A 155 8.73 6.94 -3.54
N THR A 156 8.80 5.84 -4.28
CA THR A 156 9.07 4.51 -3.75
C THR A 156 10.29 3.92 -4.45
N ARG A 157 11.29 3.50 -3.68
CA ARG A 157 12.47 2.80 -4.20
C ARG A 157 12.51 1.39 -3.62
N THR A 158 12.51 0.39 -4.47
CA THR A 158 12.65 -1.01 -4.10
C THR A 158 14.12 -1.43 -4.18
N PHE A 159 14.58 -2.23 -3.21
CA PHE A 159 15.96 -2.75 -3.13
C PHE A 159 15.99 -4.26 -3.07
N GLY A 160 14.87 -4.89 -2.71
CA GLY A 160 14.75 -6.32 -2.51
C GLY A 160 13.29 -6.76 -2.47
N GLY A 161 13.11 -8.03 -2.08
CA GLY A 161 11.81 -8.67 -2.23
C GLY A 161 11.67 -9.30 -3.62
N ASN A 162 10.43 -9.61 -4.00
CA ASN A 162 10.14 -10.27 -5.27
C ASN A 162 9.59 -9.32 -6.34
N ILE A 163 9.18 -8.12 -5.94
CA ILE A 163 8.52 -7.14 -6.81
C ILE A 163 9.33 -5.85 -6.84
N ASP A 164 9.72 -5.44 -8.03
CA ASP A 164 10.35 -4.15 -8.28
C ASP A 164 9.33 -3.15 -8.83
N LEU A 165 9.37 -1.91 -8.32
CA LEU A 165 8.46 -0.82 -8.66
C LEU A 165 9.23 0.33 -9.35
N PRO A 166 9.69 0.15 -10.59
CA PRO A 166 10.58 1.11 -11.27
C PRO A 166 9.89 2.44 -11.60
N ASN A 167 8.56 2.46 -11.74
CA ASN A 167 7.83 3.66 -12.17
C ASN A 167 7.48 4.62 -11.02
N ASN A 168 7.81 4.27 -9.78
CA ASN A 168 7.54 5.06 -8.58
C ASN A 168 8.78 5.81 -8.06
N THR A 169 9.83 5.90 -8.85
CA THR A 169 11.12 6.46 -8.43
C THR A 169 11.26 7.95 -8.70
N ASP A 170 10.43 8.53 -9.59
CA ASP A 170 10.52 9.91 -10.04
C ASP A 170 9.19 10.64 -9.87
N THR A 171 9.09 11.44 -8.81
CA THR A 171 7.96 12.34 -8.57
C THR A 171 8.41 13.71 -8.10
#